data_37895b37c656988562ccc5e565e5dc42
#
_entry.id   37895b37c656988562ccc5e565e5dc42
#
_cell.length_a   1.000
_cell.length_b   1.000
_cell.length_c   1.000
_cell.angle_alpha   90.00
_cell.angle_beta   90.00
_cell.angle_gamma   90.00
#
_symmetry.space_group_name_H-M   'P 1'
#
loop_
_entity.id
_entity.type
_entity.pdbx_description
1 polymer ?
#
loop_
_entity_poly.entity_id
_entity_poly.type
_entity_poly.pdbx_seq_one_letter_code
_entity_poly.pdbx_strand_id
1 'polypeptide(L)'
;MNPQIEKKFNLAFNIFLVCGMFIAVALTTAFKLRQPDVKAFMLLLAGFGSLMGVVNTVMSANGHILTFVFGFLDVLIGTIIYLDNGIYGNFALHAFYFLPMQVIGFRQWSRRGAGVKSDEGISRVRARRLSGRQWLFLAGGLVVLTAVLYGILYGVERLATTRSAVSSLSQEKIFLDSLVMSLNIAGQVLLSFAYVEQLYLWILVNISSIVLWSHAIVIGSGSGNAPVMLFKYVFYLLNSLNGLRIWMKLSASGQADHLDN
;
A
#
# COMPACT_ATOMS: atom_id res chain seq x y z
N MET A 1 2.94 -25.89 12.32
CA MET A 1 2.78 -26.38 10.92
C MET A 1 4.15 -26.85 10.43
N ASN A 2 4.23 -27.98 9.75
CA ASN A 2 5.49 -28.49 9.22
C ASN A 2 6.11 -27.44 8.26
N PRO A 3 7.42 -27.11 8.37
CA PRO A 3 8.08 -26.06 7.56
C PRO A 3 7.92 -26.25 6.05
N GLN A 4 7.92 -27.49 5.58
CA GLN A 4 7.71 -27.79 4.14
C GLN A 4 6.27 -27.51 3.68
N ILE A 5 5.28 -27.81 4.51
CA ILE A 5 3.86 -27.52 4.20
C ILE A 5 3.65 -26.01 4.17
N GLU A 6 4.26 -25.30 5.11
CA GLU A 6 4.18 -23.84 5.15
C GLU A 6 4.81 -23.18 3.91
N LYS A 7 5.96 -23.65 3.48
CA LYS A 7 6.63 -23.15 2.27
C LYS A 7 5.75 -23.36 1.02
N LYS A 8 5.15 -24.54 0.89
CA LYS A 8 4.22 -24.86 -0.22
C LYS A 8 2.95 -23.99 -0.16
N PHE A 9 2.38 -23.83 1.04
CA PHE A 9 1.20 -22.97 1.23
C PHE A 9 1.50 -21.52 0.85
N ASN A 10 2.59 -20.94 1.34
CA ASN A 10 2.96 -19.56 1.03
C ASN A 10 3.22 -19.37 -0.48
N LEU A 11 3.86 -20.33 -1.13
CA LEU A 11 4.08 -20.29 -2.57
C LEU A 11 2.76 -20.31 -3.34
N ALA A 12 1.88 -21.27 -3.05
CA ALA A 12 0.58 -21.40 -3.70
C ALA A 12 -0.29 -20.15 -3.46
N PHE A 13 -0.29 -19.62 -2.24
CA PHE A 13 -1.03 -18.43 -1.87
C PHE A 13 -0.49 -17.17 -2.60
N ASN A 14 0.82 -17.00 -2.69
CA ASN A 14 1.42 -15.89 -3.42
C ASN A 14 1.11 -15.98 -4.93
N ILE A 15 1.17 -17.18 -5.52
CA ILE A 15 0.77 -17.40 -6.93
C ILE A 15 -0.70 -17.03 -7.13
N PHE A 16 -1.58 -17.50 -6.25
CA PHE A 16 -3.01 -17.17 -6.29
C PHE A 16 -3.24 -15.65 -6.24
N LEU A 17 -2.59 -14.94 -5.33
CA LEU A 17 -2.71 -13.49 -5.22
C LEU A 17 -2.21 -12.79 -6.48
N VAL A 18 -1.00 -13.13 -6.95
CA VAL A 18 -0.42 -12.48 -8.14
C VAL A 18 -1.26 -12.75 -9.37
N CYS A 19 -1.65 -14.00 -9.61
CA CYS A 19 -2.48 -14.36 -10.78
C CYS A 19 -3.86 -13.70 -10.73
N GLY A 20 -4.53 -13.74 -9.56
CA GLY A 20 -5.85 -13.13 -9.40
C GLY A 20 -5.83 -11.62 -9.64
N MET A 21 -4.81 -10.93 -9.08
CA MET A 21 -4.66 -9.50 -9.31
C MET A 21 -4.22 -9.17 -10.73
N PHE A 22 -3.35 -10.00 -11.33
CA PHE A 22 -2.96 -9.84 -12.74
C PHE A 22 -4.19 -9.92 -13.65
N ILE A 23 -5.05 -10.92 -13.46
CA ILE A 23 -6.29 -11.08 -14.22
C ILE A 23 -7.19 -9.86 -14.03
N ALA A 24 -7.37 -9.39 -12.78
CA ALA A 24 -8.21 -8.22 -12.49
C ALA A 24 -7.69 -6.95 -13.19
N VAL A 25 -6.37 -6.70 -13.15
CA VAL A 25 -5.75 -5.56 -13.84
C VAL A 25 -5.87 -5.68 -15.35
N ALA A 26 -5.61 -6.87 -15.92
CA ALA A 26 -5.70 -7.11 -17.35
C ALA A 26 -7.14 -6.92 -17.87
N LEU A 27 -8.14 -7.49 -17.19
CA LEU A 27 -9.54 -7.31 -17.55
C LEU A 27 -9.98 -5.84 -17.47
N THR A 28 -9.58 -5.13 -16.42
CA THR A 28 -9.91 -3.70 -16.26
C THR A 28 -9.28 -2.86 -17.36
N THR A 29 -8.02 -3.12 -17.66
CA THR A 29 -7.29 -2.40 -18.73
C THR A 29 -7.92 -2.69 -20.10
N ALA A 30 -8.22 -3.95 -20.39
CA ALA A 30 -8.87 -4.34 -21.65
C ALA A 30 -10.28 -3.74 -21.80
N PHE A 31 -11.06 -3.67 -20.71
CA PHE A 31 -12.36 -3.04 -20.71
C PHE A 31 -12.26 -1.53 -20.96
N LYS A 32 -11.34 -0.85 -20.31
CA LYS A 32 -11.13 0.59 -20.49
C LYS A 32 -10.60 0.96 -21.87
N LEU A 33 -9.78 0.10 -22.49
CA LEU A 33 -9.28 0.32 -23.87
C LEU A 33 -10.41 0.37 -24.92
N ARG A 34 -11.58 -0.18 -24.60
CA ARG A 34 -12.77 -0.12 -25.49
C ARG A 34 -13.57 1.16 -25.37
N GLN A 35 -13.27 2.01 -24.40
CA GLN A 35 -13.98 3.28 -24.21
C GLN A 35 -13.41 4.34 -25.19
N PRO A 36 -14.27 5.21 -25.76
CA PRO A 36 -13.81 6.31 -26.58
C PRO A 36 -12.98 7.30 -25.74
N ASP A 37 -12.05 7.99 -26.38
CA ASP A 37 -11.24 9.08 -25.80
C ASP A 37 -10.20 8.66 -24.74
N VAL A 38 -9.87 7.37 -24.64
CA VAL A 38 -8.84 6.89 -23.71
C VAL A 38 -7.45 7.06 -24.30
N LYS A 39 -6.56 7.70 -23.55
CA LYS A 39 -5.12 7.74 -23.87
C LYS A 39 -4.52 6.33 -23.66
N ALA A 40 -4.49 5.52 -24.71
CA ALA A 40 -4.09 4.10 -24.63
C ALA A 40 -2.71 3.92 -23.97
N PHE A 41 -1.73 4.78 -24.30
CA PHE A 41 -0.40 4.73 -23.68
C PHE A 41 -0.47 4.91 -22.14
N MET A 42 -1.18 5.93 -21.67
CA MET A 42 -1.31 6.18 -20.23
C MET A 42 -2.06 5.08 -19.52
N LEU A 43 -3.07 4.47 -20.17
CA LEU A 43 -3.80 3.33 -19.61
C LEU A 43 -2.92 2.08 -19.50
N LEU A 44 -2.12 1.77 -20.52
CA LEU A 44 -1.17 0.66 -20.49
C LEU A 44 -0.09 0.87 -19.44
N LEU A 45 0.42 2.11 -19.31
CA LEU A 45 1.38 2.50 -18.29
C LEU A 45 0.76 2.31 -16.88
N ALA A 46 -0.49 2.70 -16.68
CA ALA A 46 -1.23 2.49 -15.43
C ALA A 46 -1.43 1.01 -15.11
N GLY A 47 -1.74 0.21 -16.12
CA GLY A 47 -1.83 -1.25 -15.99
C GLY A 47 -0.50 -1.86 -15.55
N PHE A 48 0.59 -1.47 -16.22
CA PHE A 48 1.94 -1.93 -15.85
C PHE A 48 2.33 -1.49 -14.42
N GLY A 49 2.11 -0.23 -14.05
CA GLY A 49 2.33 0.26 -12.68
C GLY A 49 1.54 -0.56 -11.66
N SER A 50 0.25 -0.83 -11.94
CA SER A 50 -0.58 -1.66 -11.06
C SER A 50 -0.01 -3.06 -10.88
N LEU A 51 0.56 -3.68 -11.92
CA LEU A 51 1.24 -4.98 -11.80
C LEU A 51 2.49 -4.89 -10.93
N MET A 52 3.28 -3.83 -11.08
CA MET A 52 4.44 -3.58 -10.19
C MET A 52 4.00 -3.44 -8.74
N GLY A 53 2.89 -2.72 -8.48
CA GLY A 53 2.30 -2.57 -7.15
C GLY A 53 1.82 -3.90 -6.55
N VAL A 54 1.25 -4.80 -7.37
CA VAL A 54 0.88 -6.15 -6.92
C VAL A 54 2.10 -6.94 -6.48
N VAL A 55 3.14 -6.99 -7.31
CA VAL A 55 4.38 -7.70 -6.98
C VAL A 55 5.02 -7.09 -5.74
N ASN A 56 5.05 -5.75 -5.65
CA ASN A 56 5.50 -5.03 -4.47
C ASN A 56 4.81 -5.49 -3.19
N THR A 57 3.47 -5.52 -3.16
CA THR A 57 2.72 -5.89 -1.95
C THR A 57 2.95 -7.35 -1.55
N VAL A 58 3.07 -8.28 -2.50
CA VAL A 58 3.40 -9.68 -2.22
C VAL A 58 4.83 -9.81 -1.69
N MET A 59 5.81 -9.11 -2.29
CA MET A 59 7.19 -9.11 -1.81
C MET A 59 7.30 -8.50 -0.41
N SER A 60 6.57 -7.41 -0.13
CA SER A 60 6.48 -6.79 1.19
C SER A 60 5.94 -7.76 2.23
N ALA A 61 4.83 -8.43 1.97
CA ALA A 61 4.23 -9.40 2.88
C ALA A 61 5.17 -10.58 3.20
N ASN A 62 6.06 -10.92 2.27
CA ASN A 62 7.06 -11.97 2.46
C ASN A 62 8.40 -11.46 3.06
N GLY A 63 8.53 -10.18 3.37
CA GLY A 63 9.77 -9.60 3.91
C GLY A 63 10.94 -9.60 2.92
N HIS A 64 10.66 -9.57 1.62
CA HIS A 64 11.66 -9.66 0.56
C HIS A 64 12.07 -8.28 0.07
N ILE A 65 13.38 -8.00 0.01
CA ILE A 65 13.93 -6.66 -0.29
C ILE A 65 13.51 -6.10 -1.66
N LEU A 66 13.20 -6.96 -2.63
CA LEU A 66 12.73 -6.52 -3.95
C LEU A 66 11.40 -5.74 -3.90
N THR A 67 10.71 -5.75 -2.75
CA THR A 67 9.55 -4.88 -2.53
C THR A 67 9.86 -3.42 -2.88
N PHE A 68 11.04 -2.92 -2.54
CA PHE A 68 11.42 -1.52 -2.82
C PHE A 68 11.73 -1.26 -4.28
N VAL A 69 12.18 -2.27 -5.04
CA VAL A 69 12.41 -2.14 -6.48
C VAL A 69 11.08 -2.05 -7.22
N PHE A 70 10.17 -2.98 -6.95
CA PHE A 70 8.83 -2.98 -7.55
C PHE A 70 7.99 -1.80 -7.05
N GLY A 71 8.12 -1.45 -5.77
CA GLY A 71 7.48 -0.27 -5.19
C GLY A 71 7.97 1.05 -5.79
N PHE A 72 9.26 1.16 -6.10
CA PHE A 72 9.82 2.32 -6.79
C PHE A 72 9.20 2.50 -8.18
N LEU A 73 9.09 1.41 -8.95
CA LEU A 73 8.46 1.44 -10.29
C LEU A 73 6.97 1.80 -10.21
N ASP A 74 6.22 1.19 -9.29
CA ASP A 74 4.81 1.49 -9.05
C ASP A 74 4.60 2.97 -8.71
N VAL A 75 5.34 3.47 -7.74
CA VAL A 75 5.23 4.86 -7.26
C VAL A 75 5.68 5.85 -8.34
N LEU A 76 6.75 5.54 -9.09
CA LEU A 76 7.23 6.39 -10.19
C LEU A 76 6.16 6.51 -11.30
N ILE A 77 5.59 5.38 -11.71
CA ILE A 77 4.51 5.36 -12.71
C ILE A 77 3.29 6.11 -12.18
N GLY A 78 2.90 5.86 -10.93
CA GLY A 78 1.82 6.59 -10.26
C GLY A 78 2.06 8.10 -10.27
N THR A 79 3.28 8.55 -10.00
CA THR A 79 3.68 9.97 -10.05
C THR A 79 3.39 10.57 -11.43
N ILE A 80 3.79 9.89 -12.51
CA ILE A 80 3.55 10.35 -13.90
C ILE A 80 2.05 10.44 -14.19
N ILE A 81 1.29 9.41 -13.79
CA ILE A 81 -0.16 9.34 -14.03
C ILE A 81 -0.90 10.43 -13.26
N TYR A 82 -0.55 10.69 -12.00
CA TYR A 82 -1.17 11.75 -11.21
C TYR A 82 -0.88 13.14 -11.77
N LEU A 83 0.32 13.35 -12.32
CA LEU A 83 0.68 14.60 -12.99
C LEU A 83 -0.15 14.80 -14.27
N ASP A 84 -0.25 13.78 -15.14
CA ASP A 84 -1.03 13.84 -16.39
C ASP A 84 -2.53 14.08 -16.13
N ASN A 85 -3.05 13.56 -15.03
CA ASN A 85 -4.46 13.73 -14.64
C ASN A 85 -4.71 15.02 -13.82
N GLY A 86 -3.71 15.84 -13.54
CA GLY A 86 -3.85 17.08 -12.75
C GLY A 86 -4.14 16.84 -11.26
N ILE A 87 -3.85 15.63 -10.74
CA ILE A 87 -4.07 15.26 -9.32
C ILE A 87 -2.84 15.64 -8.51
N TYR A 88 -2.59 16.95 -8.37
CA TYR A 88 -1.35 17.48 -7.83
C TYR A 88 -1.04 17.06 -6.38
N GLY A 89 -2.06 16.84 -5.55
CA GLY A 89 -1.85 16.36 -4.17
C GLY A 89 -1.24 14.96 -4.14
N ASN A 90 -1.78 14.02 -4.92
CA ASN A 90 -1.23 12.68 -5.03
C ASN A 90 0.12 12.68 -5.76
N PHE A 91 0.32 13.52 -6.78
CA PHE A 91 1.61 13.73 -7.41
C PHE A 91 2.67 14.13 -6.36
N ALA A 92 2.40 15.16 -5.55
CA ALA A 92 3.33 15.62 -4.54
C ALA A 92 3.65 14.52 -3.50
N LEU A 93 2.63 13.80 -3.03
CA LEU A 93 2.79 12.71 -2.09
C LEU A 93 3.66 11.57 -2.66
N HIS A 94 3.45 11.20 -3.93
CA HIS A 94 4.22 10.16 -4.58
C HIS A 94 5.65 10.61 -4.88
N ALA A 95 5.84 11.81 -5.46
CA ALA A 95 7.14 12.32 -5.84
C ALA A 95 8.04 12.64 -4.64
N PHE A 96 7.50 13.29 -3.61
CA PHE A 96 8.30 13.84 -2.51
C PHE A 96 8.27 13.01 -1.23
N TYR A 97 7.37 12.04 -1.11
CA TYR A 97 7.30 11.17 0.04
C TYR A 97 7.52 9.69 -0.33
N PHE A 98 6.64 9.08 -1.13
CA PHE A 98 6.74 7.64 -1.39
C PHE A 98 7.99 7.24 -2.18
N LEU A 99 8.42 7.98 -3.20
CA LEU A 99 9.66 7.68 -3.94
C LEU A 99 10.90 7.72 -3.04
N PRO A 100 11.18 8.76 -2.26
CA PRO A 100 12.29 8.75 -1.31
C PRO A 100 12.19 7.61 -0.30
N MET A 101 10.99 7.28 0.17
CA MET A 101 10.78 6.20 1.14
C MET A 101 11.12 4.81 0.57
N GLN A 102 11.02 4.58 -0.75
CA GLN A 102 11.51 3.33 -1.35
C GLN A 102 13.03 3.20 -1.19
N VAL A 103 13.77 4.28 -1.43
CA VAL A 103 15.24 4.30 -1.30
C VAL A 103 15.63 4.14 0.17
N ILE A 104 14.97 4.85 1.08
CA ILE A 104 15.21 4.76 2.53
C ILE A 104 14.93 3.33 3.00
N GLY A 105 13.81 2.76 2.65
CA GLY A 105 13.41 1.41 3.02
C GLY A 105 14.38 0.35 2.50
N PHE A 106 14.79 0.43 1.23
CA PHE A 106 15.79 -0.45 0.66
C PHE A 106 17.09 -0.44 1.48
N ARG A 107 17.61 0.77 1.80
CA ARG A 107 18.83 0.92 2.61
C ARG A 107 18.66 0.36 4.02
N GLN A 108 17.51 0.62 4.65
CA GLN A 108 17.24 0.14 6.02
C GLN A 108 17.12 -1.39 6.06
N TRP A 109 16.46 -2.00 5.08
CA TRP A 109 16.34 -3.46 5.03
C TRP A 109 17.67 -4.14 4.68
N SER A 110 18.46 -3.57 3.76
CA SER A 110 19.81 -4.07 3.45
C SER A 110 20.69 -4.10 4.70
N ARG A 111 20.67 -3.03 5.50
CA ARG A 111 21.39 -2.96 6.78
C ARG A 111 20.90 -3.98 7.81
N ARG A 112 19.70 -4.52 7.63
CA ARG A 112 19.07 -5.54 8.47
C ARG A 112 19.21 -6.95 7.91
N GLY A 113 20.15 -7.15 7.00
CA GLY A 113 20.49 -8.45 6.43
C GLY A 113 19.54 -8.95 5.35
N ALA A 114 18.58 -8.13 4.88
CA ALA A 114 17.77 -8.51 3.75
C ALA A 114 18.58 -8.47 2.45
N GLY A 115 18.31 -9.42 1.54
CA GLY A 115 18.94 -9.45 0.23
C GLY A 115 20.30 -10.15 0.17
N VAL A 116 20.82 -10.66 1.28
CA VAL A 116 22.04 -11.47 1.29
C VAL A 116 21.75 -12.82 0.66
N LYS A 117 22.58 -13.23 -0.31
CA LYS A 117 22.46 -14.53 -0.97
C LYS A 117 23.09 -15.60 -0.07
N SER A 118 22.34 -16.64 0.26
CA SER A 118 22.77 -17.82 0.99
C SER A 118 22.39 -19.09 0.25
N ASP A 119 22.88 -20.24 0.69
CA ASP A 119 22.55 -21.55 0.09
C ASP A 119 21.04 -21.85 0.15
N GLU A 120 20.32 -21.25 1.11
CA GLU A 120 18.86 -21.36 1.26
C GLU A 120 18.07 -20.34 0.43
N GLY A 121 18.74 -19.44 -0.30
CA GLY A 121 18.16 -18.40 -1.12
C GLY A 121 18.48 -16.97 -0.65
N ILE A 122 17.61 -16.01 -1.01
CA ILE A 122 17.77 -14.61 -0.61
C ILE A 122 17.17 -14.40 0.79
N SER A 123 17.98 -13.89 1.72
CA SER A 123 17.56 -13.62 3.09
C SER A 123 16.45 -12.59 3.18
N ARG A 124 15.52 -12.81 4.11
CA ARG A 124 14.43 -11.89 4.44
C ARG A 124 14.90 -10.84 5.44
N VAL A 125 14.13 -9.75 5.56
CA VAL A 125 14.43 -8.70 6.53
C VAL A 125 14.26 -9.22 7.96
N ARG A 126 15.15 -8.78 8.87
CA ARG A 126 14.98 -8.97 10.31
C ARG A 126 13.95 -7.94 10.81
N ALA A 127 12.74 -8.41 11.04
CA ALA A 127 11.63 -7.57 11.50
C ALA A 127 11.79 -7.23 13.00
N ARG A 128 11.25 -6.11 13.40
CA ARG A 128 11.19 -5.67 14.79
C ARG A 128 9.77 -5.27 15.19
N ARG A 129 9.57 -5.09 16.48
CA ARG A 129 8.28 -4.70 17.06
C ARG A 129 8.38 -3.35 17.77
N LEU A 130 7.29 -2.62 17.76
CA LEU A 130 7.20 -1.39 18.53
C LEU A 130 7.15 -1.69 20.03
N SER A 131 7.91 -0.91 20.80
CA SER A 131 7.75 -0.86 22.26
C SER A 131 6.48 -0.12 22.65
N GLY A 132 6.00 -0.27 23.88
CA GLY A 132 4.81 0.43 24.36
C GLY A 132 4.89 1.95 24.20
N ARG A 133 6.08 2.53 24.44
CA ARG A 133 6.33 3.97 24.23
C ARG A 133 6.23 4.37 22.76
N GLN A 134 6.73 3.55 21.85
CA GLN A 134 6.63 3.81 20.41
C GLN A 134 5.19 3.71 19.90
N TRP A 135 4.37 2.84 20.50
CA TRP A 135 2.93 2.78 20.23
C TRP A 135 2.22 4.09 20.58
N LEU A 136 2.56 4.71 21.71
CA LEU A 136 2.01 6.03 22.08
C LEU A 136 2.41 7.11 21.06
N PHE A 137 3.67 7.10 20.60
CA PHE A 137 4.13 8.03 19.56
C PHE A 137 3.42 7.78 18.23
N LEU A 138 3.20 6.52 17.83
CA LEU A 138 2.46 6.19 16.63
C LEU A 138 1.01 6.68 16.72
N ALA A 139 0.32 6.39 17.83
CA ALA A 139 -1.06 6.79 18.03
C ALA A 139 -1.21 8.33 18.05
N GLY A 140 -0.38 9.02 18.83
CA GLY A 140 -0.37 10.48 18.88
C GLY A 140 -0.01 11.11 17.54
N GLY A 141 1.00 10.55 16.85
CA GLY A 141 1.40 10.97 15.52
C GLY A 141 0.30 10.81 14.47
N LEU A 142 -0.45 9.69 14.51
CA LEU A 142 -1.61 9.48 13.63
C LEU A 142 -2.72 10.51 13.87
N VAL A 143 -3.04 10.82 15.13
CA VAL A 143 -4.04 11.85 15.47
C VAL A 143 -3.62 13.20 14.92
N VAL A 144 -2.38 13.62 15.20
CA VAL A 144 -1.85 14.92 14.74
C VAL A 144 -1.80 14.97 13.21
N LEU A 145 -1.27 13.92 12.57
CA LEU A 145 -1.17 13.87 11.12
C LEU A 145 -2.55 13.91 10.45
N THR A 146 -3.52 13.16 10.99
CA THR A 146 -4.91 13.19 10.49
C THR A 146 -5.52 14.60 10.62
N ALA A 147 -5.32 15.26 11.77
CA ALA A 147 -5.81 16.62 11.98
C ALA A 147 -5.18 17.63 11.01
N VAL A 148 -3.86 17.53 10.78
CA VAL A 148 -3.15 18.40 9.81
C VAL A 148 -3.66 18.15 8.38
N LEU A 149 -3.76 16.88 7.97
CA LEU A 149 -4.26 16.53 6.64
C LEU A 149 -5.71 16.95 6.44
N TYR A 150 -6.54 16.78 7.47
CA TYR A 150 -7.92 17.28 7.47
C TYR A 150 -7.98 18.78 7.25
N GLY A 151 -7.18 19.55 7.99
CA GLY A 151 -7.10 21.00 7.82
C GLY A 151 -6.67 21.43 6.42
N ILE A 152 -5.68 20.74 5.84
CA ILE A 152 -5.20 20.99 4.48
C ILE A 152 -6.30 20.67 3.46
N LEU A 153 -6.89 19.47 3.52
CA LEU A 153 -7.92 19.05 2.56
C LEU A 153 -9.17 19.92 2.68
N TYR A 154 -9.59 20.27 3.90
CA TYR A 154 -10.70 21.18 4.14
C TYR A 154 -10.43 22.56 3.56
N GLY A 155 -9.22 23.10 3.75
CA GLY A 155 -8.83 24.39 3.18
C GLY A 155 -8.83 24.38 1.65
N VAL A 156 -8.27 23.33 1.03
CA VAL A 156 -8.28 23.16 -0.43
C VAL A 156 -9.72 23.06 -0.95
N GLU A 157 -10.59 22.29 -0.31
CA GLU A 157 -11.99 22.13 -0.68
C GLU A 157 -12.74 23.48 -0.59
N ARG A 158 -12.54 24.25 0.45
CA ARG A 158 -13.13 25.59 0.60
C ARG A 158 -12.71 26.54 -0.52
N LEU A 159 -11.42 26.55 -0.86
CA LEU A 159 -10.91 27.37 -1.96
C LEU A 159 -11.47 26.93 -3.31
N ALA A 160 -11.58 25.63 -3.56
CA ALA A 160 -12.16 25.08 -4.78
C ALA A 160 -13.65 25.42 -4.92
N THR A 161 -14.44 25.26 -3.85
CA THR A 161 -15.88 25.57 -3.82
C THR A 161 -16.16 27.05 -4.02
N THR A 162 -15.29 27.94 -3.50
CA THR A 162 -15.42 29.39 -3.67
C THR A 162 -15.13 29.82 -5.11
N ARG A 163 -14.28 29.09 -5.84
CA ARG A 163 -13.87 29.44 -7.21
C ARG A 163 -14.72 28.78 -8.30
N SER A 164 -15.36 27.66 -7.99
CA SER A 164 -16.13 26.86 -8.93
C SER A 164 -17.43 26.46 -8.23
N ALA A 165 -18.58 26.59 -8.89
CA ALA A 165 -19.89 26.16 -8.34
C ALA A 165 -20.00 24.61 -8.23
N VAL A 166 -18.93 23.95 -7.74
CA VAL A 166 -18.87 22.51 -7.50
C VAL A 166 -19.47 22.22 -6.13
N SER A 167 -20.27 21.16 -6.02
CA SER A 167 -20.84 20.71 -4.74
C SER A 167 -19.71 20.40 -3.74
N SER A 168 -19.80 20.96 -2.53
CA SER A 168 -18.84 20.68 -1.46
C SER A 168 -18.87 19.21 -1.06
N LEU A 169 -17.68 18.64 -0.83
CA LEU A 169 -17.55 17.31 -0.24
C LEU A 169 -18.08 17.33 1.20
N SER A 170 -18.68 16.22 1.64
CA SER A 170 -19.09 16.11 3.03
C SER A 170 -17.87 16.13 3.96
N GLN A 171 -18.01 16.71 5.14
CA GLN A 171 -16.93 16.74 6.14
C GLN A 171 -16.48 15.32 6.53
N GLU A 172 -17.40 14.36 6.57
CA GLU A 172 -17.11 12.95 6.81
C GLU A 172 -16.16 12.37 5.77
N LYS A 173 -16.38 12.69 4.48
CA LYS A 173 -15.50 12.23 3.40
C LYS A 173 -14.10 12.82 3.51
N ILE A 174 -13.98 14.12 3.79
CA ILE A 174 -12.69 14.78 4.00
C ILE A 174 -11.96 14.14 5.19
N PHE A 175 -12.67 13.84 6.29
CA PHE A 175 -12.10 13.16 7.45
C PHE A 175 -11.60 11.75 7.11
N LEU A 176 -12.41 10.95 6.42
CA LEU A 176 -12.04 9.58 6.02
C LEU A 176 -10.83 9.57 5.08
N ASP A 177 -10.80 10.48 4.10
CA ASP A 177 -9.66 10.61 3.18
C ASP A 177 -8.37 11.00 3.94
N SER A 178 -8.49 11.91 4.91
CA SER A 178 -7.38 12.33 5.77
C SER A 178 -6.87 11.18 6.66
N LEU A 179 -7.77 10.40 7.23
CA LEU A 179 -7.44 9.25 8.06
C LEU A 179 -6.74 8.17 7.23
N VAL A 180 -7.30 7.79 6.08
CA VAL A 180 -6.69 6.79 5.20
C VAL A 180 -5.32 7.26 4.72
N MET A 181 -5.17 8.53 4.36
CA MET A 181 -3.88 9.11 3.95
C MET A 181 -2.85 9.06 5.09
N SER A 182 -3.23 9.39 6.33
CA SER A 182 -2.33 9.31 7.48
C SER A 182 -1.91 7.87 7.80
N LEU A 183 -2.82 6.90 7.68
CA LEU A 183 -2.52 5.48 7.83
C LEU A 183 -1.53 4.99 6.76
N ASN A 184 -1.68 5.42 5.50
CA ASN A 184 -0.75 5.09 4.42
C ASN A 184 0.65 5.68 4.67
N ILE A 185 0.73 6.93 5.12
CA ILE A 185 2.00 7.60 5.45
C ILE A 185 2.68 6.84 6.61
N ALA A 186 1.99 6.61 7.71
CA ALA A 186 2.56 5.91 8.85
C ALA A 186 2.92 4.44 8.50
N GLY A 187 2.07 3.75 7.74
CA GLY A 187 2.33 2.40 7.25
C GLY A 187 3.61 2.30 6.44
N GLN A 188 3.85 3.27 5.54
CA GLN A 188 5.07 3.33 4.74
C GLN A 188 6.32 3.59 5.61
N VAL A 189 6.23 4.45 6.63
CA VAL A 189 7.33 4.64 7.59
C VAL A 189 7.65 3.32 8.29
N LEU A 190 6.64 2.67 8.88
CA LEU A 190 6.83 1.40 9.58
C LEU A 190 7.37 0.30 8.67
N LEU A 191 6.90 0.22 7.42
CA LEU A 191 7.44 -0.68 6.39
C LEU A 191 8.92 -0.41 6.17
N SER A 192 9.30 0.83 5.89
CA SER A 192 10.67 1.21 5.58
C SER A 192 11.64 0.90 6.71
N PHE A 193 11.19 0.97 7.97
CA PHE A 193 11.98 0.64 9.15
C PHE A 193 11.80 -0.81 9.65
N ALA A 194 11.12 -1.66 8.87
CA ALA A 194 10.90 -3.08 9.14
C ALA A 194 10.14 -3.38 10.44
N TYR A 195 9.11 -2.61 10.77
CA TYR A 195 8.22 -2.90 11.89
C TYR A 195 7.05 -3.80 11.47
N VAL A 196 6.73 -4.80 12.29
CA VAL A 196 5.58 -5.70 12.09
C VAL A 196 4.27 -4.92 12.03
N GLU A 197 4.17 -3.87 12.83
CA GLU A 197 2.97 -3.07 13.08
C GLU A 197 2.48 -2.33 11.82
N GLN A 198 3.31 -2.19 10.79
CA GLN A 198 2.85 -1.73 9.47
C GLN A 198 1.63 -2.50 8.97
N LEU A 199 1.59 -3.82 9.24
CA LEU A 199 0.53 -4.69 8.74
C LEU A 199 -0.81 -4.44 9.40
N TYR A 200 -0.84 -3.98 10.66
CA TYR A 200 -2.07 -3.52 11.29
C TYR A 200 -2.63 -2.29 10.57
N LEU A 201 -1.77 -1.36 10.18
CA LEU A 201 -2.19 -0.16 9.44
C LEU A 201 -2.70 -0.53 8.04
N TRP A 202 -2.00 -1.43 7.33
CA TRP A 202 -2.47 -1.91 6.03
C TRP A 202 -3.79 -2.67 6.10
N ILE A 203 -4.02 -3.47 7.16
CA ILE A 203 -5.30 -4.15 7.40
C ILE A 203 -6.41 -3.10 7.59
N LEU A 204 -6.18 -2.06 8.39
CA LEU A 204 -7.15 -0.98 8.58
C LEU A 204 -7.46 -0.24 7.28
N VAL A 205 -6.43 0.13 6.49
CA VAL A 205 -6.60 0.75 5.17
C VAL A 205 -7.44 -0.12 4.25
N ASN A 206 -7.16 -1.43 4.20
CA ASN A 206 -7.86 -2.35 3.32
C ASN A 206 -9.33 -2.54 3.75
N ILE A 207 -9.60 -2.67 5.05
CA ILE A 207 -10.98 -2.76 5.57
C ILE A 207 -11.75 -1.49 5.26
N SER A 208 -11.18 -0.31 5.54
CA SER A 208 -11.82 0.98 5.24
C SER A 208 -12.13 1.13 3.75
N SER A 209 -11.20 0.69 2.90
CA SER A 209 -11.38 0.73 1.44
C SER A 209 -12.45 -0.26 0.96
N ILE A 210 -12.54 -1.45 1.55
CA ILE A 210 -13.60 -2.43 1.25
C ILE A 210 -14.97 -1.83 1.59
N VAL A 211 -15.12 -1.22 2.76
CA VAL A 211 -16.36 -0.56 3.17
C VAL A 211 -16.74 0.56 2.21
N LEU A 212 -15.76 1.43 1.87
CA LEU A 212 -15.96 2.55 0.96
C LEU A 212 -16.45 2.08 -0.42
N TRP A 213 -15.78 1.11 -1.03
CA TRP A 213 -16.13 0.62 -2.36
C TRP A 213 -17.41 -0.22 -2.38
N SER A 214 -17.70 -0.96 -1.29
CA SER A 214 -18.99 -1.64 -1.14
C SER A 214 -20.14 -0.65 -1.08
N HIS A 215 -19.99 0.42 -0.30
CA HIS A 215 -21.00 1.49 -0.23
C HIS A 215 -21.18 2.17 -1.59
N ALA A 216 -20.10 2.48 -2.31
CA ALA A 216 -20.16 3.08 -3.64
C ALA A 216 -20.93 2.20 -4.65
N ILE A 217 -20.83 0.87 -4.55
CA ILE A 217 -21.60 -0.06 -5.39
C ILE A 217 -23.09 -0.01 -5.03
N VAL A 218 -23.42 -0.05 -3.72
CA VAL A 218 -24.82 -0.09 -3.25
C VAL A 218 -25.60 1.16 -3.64
N ILE A 219 -24.99 2.36 -3.51
CA ILE A 219 -25.65 3.62 -3.84
C ILE A 219 -25.54 4.00 -5.33
N GLY A 220 -24.92 3.16 -6.16
CA GLY A 220 -24.77 3.41 -7.60
C GLY A 220 -23.90 4.64 -7.93
N SER A 221 -23.20 5.23 -6.96
CA SER A 221 -22.32 6.38 -7.16
C SER A 221 -20.92 6.00 -7.64
N GLY A 222 -20.63 4.71 -7.71
CA GLY A 222 -19.33 4.19 -8.18
C GLY A 222 -19.20 4.37 -9.70
N SER A 223 -18.11 4.99 -10.15
CA SER A 223 -17.67 4.80 -11.53
C SER A 223 -17.59 3.29 -11.80
N GLY A 224 -17.77 2.84 -13.04
CA GLY A 224 -17.75 1.41 -13.41
C GLY A 224 -16.54 0.59 -12.92
N ASN A 225 -15.63 1.23 -12.18
CA ASN A 225 -14.45 0.64 -11.54
C ASN A 225 -14.69 0.13 -10.10
N ALA A 226 -15.81 0.48 -9.45
CA ALA A 226 -16.03 0.16 -8.03
C ALA A 226 -15.92 -1.35 -7.71
N PRO A 227 -16.47 -2.28 -8.52
CA PRO A 227 -16.30 -3.72 -8.28
C PRO A 227 -14.84 -4.18 -8.35
N VAL A 228 -14.06 -3.63 -9.28
CA VAL A 228 -12.64 -3.98 -9.44
C VAL A 228 -11.82 -3.49 -8.27
N MET A 229 -12.10 -2.27 -7.79
CA MET A 229 -11.47 -1.72 -6.59
C MET A 229 -11.83 -2.53 -5.34
N LEU A 230 -13.09 -2.92 -5.17
CA LEU A 230 -13.50 -3.79 -4.08
C LEU A 230 -12.70 -5.10 -4.10
N PHE A 231 -12.62 -5.76 -5.26
CA PHE A 231 -11.86 -6.99 -5.44
C PHE A 231 -10.38 -6.81 -5.10
N LYS A 232 -9.76 -5.73 -5.58
CA LYS A 232 -8.37 -5.37 -5.27
C LYS A 232 -8.13 -5.29 -3.75
N TYR A 233 -8.98 -4.57 -3.01
CA TYR A 233 -8.79 -4.42 -1.57
C TYR A 233 -9.07 -5.69 -0.77
N VAL A 234 -9.95 -6.57 -1.24
CA VAL A 234 -10.12 -7.91 -0.66
C VAL A 234 -8.81 -8.72 -0.80
N PHE A 235 -8.18 -8.72 -1.98
CA PHE A 235 -6.89 -9.40 -2.18
C PHE A 235 -5.78 -8.78 -1.32
N TYR A 236 -5.73 -7.46 -1.21
CA TYR A 236 -4.76 -6.76 -0.36
C TYR A 236 -4.98 -7.08 1.12
N LEU A 237 -6.22 -7.23 1.58
CA LEU A 237 -6.52 -7.65 2.94
C LEU A 237 -6.02 -9.07 3.19
N LEU A 238 -6.31 -10.01 2.29
CA LEU A 238 -5.80 -11.39 2.38
C LEU A 238 -4.28 -11.44 2.41
N ASN A 239 -3.62 -10.62 1.57
CA ASN A 239 -2.16 -10.50 1.56
C ASN A 239 -1.63 -9.92 2.88
N SER A 240 -2.27 -8.90 3.44
CA SER A 240 -1.86 -8.28 4.71
C SER A 240 -2.01 -9.23 5.89
N LEU A 241 -3.08 -10.04 5.91
CA LEU A 241 -3.30 -11.07 6.95
C LEU A 241 -2.24 -12.18 6.87
N ASN A 242 -1.94 -12.68 5.67
CA ASN A 242 -0.87 -13.65 5.50
C ASN A 242 0.50 -13.04 5.83
N GLY A 243 0.73 -11.80 5.42
CA GLY A 243 1.93 -11.04 5.74
C GLY A 243 2.14 -10.90 7.24
N LEU A 244 1.09 -10.57 7.99
CA LEU A 244 1.15 -10.47 9.46
C LEU A 244 1.64 -11.78 10.09
N ARG A 245 1.12 -12.92 9.63
CA ARG A 245 1.60 -14.23 10.08
C ARG A 245 3.10 -14.44 9.82
N ILE A 246 3.57 -14.05 8.62
CA ILE A 246 4.97 -14.19 8.23
C ILE A 246 5.86 -13.25 9.05
N TRP A 247 5.46 -11.98 9.17
CA TRP A 247 6.24 -10.96 9.87
C TRP A 247 6.35 -11.19 11.37
N MET A 248 5.32 -11.77 11.98
CA MET A 248 5.40 -12.18 13.39
C MET A 248 6.50 -13.23 13.60
N LYS A 249 6.67 -14.17 12.67
CA LYS A 249 7.77 -15.15 12.72
C LYS A 249 9.14 -14.50 12.47
N LEU A 250 9.24 -13.60 11.50
CA LEU A 250 10.47 -12.86 11.21
C LEU A 250 10.92 -12.00 12.40
N SER A 251 10.00 -11.51 13.23
CA SER A 251 10.35 -10.76 14.43
C SER A 251 10.80 -11.66 15.57
N ALA A 252 10.26 -12.87 15.68
CA ALA A 252 10.66 -13.84 16.71
C ALA A 252 12.07 -14.40 16.44
N SER A 253 12.40 -14.72 15.18
CA SER A 253 13.75 -15.17 14.81
C SER A 253 14.82 -14.09 15.02
N GLY A 254 14.48 -12.82 14.72
CA GLY A 254 15.40 -11.70 14.94
C GLY A 254 15.67 -11.39 16.42
N GLN A 255 14.78 -11.80 17.34
CA GLN A 255 14.99 -11.68 18.79
C GLN A 255 15.90 -12.79 19.33
N ALA A 256 15.81 -14.01 18.79
CA ALA A 256 16.66 -15.12 19.21
C ALA A 256 18.14 -14.83 18.94
N ASP A 257 18.47 -14.32 17.75
CA ASP A 257 19.85 -13.95 17.39
C ASP A 257 20.48 -12.85 18.27
N HIS A 258 19.69 -12.08 19.01
CA HIS A 258 20.16 -11.04 19.94
C HIS A 258 20.42 -11.55 21.36
N LEU A 259 19.92 -12.73 21.71
CA LEU A 259 20.14 -13.35 23.02
C LEU A 259 21.36 -14.27 23.02
N ASP A 260 21.84 -14.67 21.83
CA ASP A 260 22.98 -15.57 21.65
C ASP A 260 24.29 -14.81 21.33
N ASN A 261 24.29 -13.49 21.27
CA ASN A 261 25.45 -12.58 21.12
C ASN A 261 25.59 -11.67 22.34
#